data_bba78756b58cbaa5cda64b66de77cc39
#
_entry.id   bba78756b58cbaa5cda64b66de77cc39
#
_cell.length_a   1.000
_cell.length_b   1.000
_cell.length_c   1.000
_cell.angle_alpha   90.00
_cell.angle_beta   90.00
_cell.angle_gamma   90.00
#
_symmetry.space_group_name_H-M   'P 1'
#
loop_
_entity.id
_entity.type
_entity.pdbx_description
1 polymer ?
#
loop_
_entity_poly.entity_id
_entity_poly.type
_entity_poly.pdbx_seq_one_letter_code
_entity_poly.pdbx_strand_id
1 'polypeptide(L)'
;MSVQKLLFMDTNDFFEHKLLHRDIKPTALRLLILRTMMRGDETVSLPEMERLLPTVDKSTISRTLSLFLLHRLIHAVDDGSGAVKYAVCADNCDCSPEEEHTHFCCVSCQRTFCLTKISVPVVPLPEGFVLESVNYVLKGLCPECAEKHRK
;
A
#
# COMPACT_ATOMS: atom_id res chain seq x y z
N MET A 1 -4.14 -17.62 -13.90
CA MET A 1 -2.86 -18.36 -13.85
C MET A 1 -2.96 -19.42 -12.78
N SER A 2 -2.55 -20.65 -13.09
CA SER A 2 -2.60 -21.74 -12.11
C SER A 2 -1.52 -21.54 -11.02
N VAL A 3 -1.84 -21.91 -9.78
CA VAL A 3 -0.95 -21.83 -8.60
C VAL A 3 0.42 -22.51 -8.84
N GLN A 4 0.48 -23.47 -9.74
CA GLN A 4 1.71 -24.17 -10.14
C GLN A 4 2.72 -23.31 -10.93
N LYS A 5 2.26 -22.23 -11.58
CA LYS A 5 3.15 -21.32 -12.33
C LYS A 5 3.81 -20.27 -11.44
N LEU A 6 3.22 -19.99 -10.27
CA LEU A 6 3.78 -19.10 -9.25
C LEU A 6 4.96 -19.74 -8.47
N LEU A 7 5.03 -21.06 -8.43
CA LEU A 7 6.09 -21.81 -7.72
C LEU A 7 7.43 -21.88 -8.46
N PHE A 8 7.48 -21.48 -9.74
CA PHE A 8 8.68 -21.53 -10.58
C PHE A 8 9.15 -20.16 -11.12
N MET A 9 8.48 -19.07 -10.77
CA MET A 9 9.02 -17.75 -11.07
C MET A 9 10.10 -17.43 -10.04
N ASP A 10 11.31 -17.16 -10.53
CA ASP A 10 12.37 -16.58 -9.70
C ASP A 10 11.79 -15.34 -9.00
N THR A 11 12.07 -15.19 -7.71
CA THR A 11 11.53 -14.06 -6.91
C THR A 11 11.82 -12.71 -7.58
N ASN A 12 12.85 -12.61 -8.37
CA ASN A 12 13.20 -11.44 -9.17
C ASN A 12 12.19 -11.17 -10.27
N ASP A 13 11.82 -12.21 -11.03
CA ASP A 13 10.89 -12.11 -12.15
C ASP A 13 9.51 -11.59 -11.73
N PHE A 14 9.05 -11.96 -10.53
CA PHE A 14 7.79 -11.47 -9.97
C PHE A 14 7.79 -9.95 -9.79
N PHE A 15 8.82 -9.40 -9.16
CA PHE A 15 8.91 -7.96 -8.90
C PHE A 15 9.17 -7.15 -10.19
N GLU A 16 9.97 -7.69 -11.11
CA GLU A 16 10.19 -7.09 -12.43
C GLU A 16 8.88 -7.01 -13.22
N HIS A 17 8.14 -8.11 -13.27
CA HIS A 17 6.83 -8.17 -13.92
C HIS A 17 5.86 -7.15 -13.32
N LYS A 18 5.84 -7.02 -11.99
CA LYS A 18 4.98 -6.07 -11.29
C LYS A 18 5.30 -4.61 -11.64
N LEU A 19 6.57 -4.26 -11.79
CA LEU A 19 7.00 -2.94 -12.27
C LEU A 19 6.61 -2.71 -13.74
N LEU A 20 6.93 -3.66 -14.61
CA LEU A 20 6.64 -3.58 -16.04
C LEU A 20 5.14 -3.48 -16.34
N HIS A 21 4.31 -4.18 -15.59
CA HIS A 21 2.84 -4.10 -15.70
C HIS A 21 2.29 -2.69 -15.43
N ARG A 22 3.04 -1.87 -14.71
CA ARG A 22 2.73 -0.47 -14.40
C ARG A 22 3.58 0.52 -15.21
N ASP A 23 4.17 0.08 -16.32
CA ASP A 23 5.03 0.91 -17.18
C ASP A 23 6.23 1.53 -16.44
N ILE A 24 6.74 0.83 -15.42
CA ILE A 24 7.92 1.25 -14.67
C ILE A 24 9.10 0.37 -15.08
N LYS A 25 10.15 1.01 -15.61
CA LYS A 25 11.40 0.31 -15.94
C LYS A 25 12.07 -0.26 -14.69
N PRO A 26 12.32 -1.59 -14.62
CA PRO A 26 13.03 -2.18 -13.50
C PRO A 26 14.46 -1.67 -13.39
N THR A 27 14.84 -1.30 -12.17
CA THR A 27 16.23 -1.03 -11.77
C THR A 27 16.48 -1.72 -10.43
N ALA A 28 17.73 -2.00 -10.10
CA ALA A 28 18.09 -2.64 -8.84
C ALA A 28 17.48 -1.92 -7.62
N LEU A 29 17.50 -0.59 -7.63
CA LEU A 29 16.97 0.22 -6.55
C LEU A 29 15.44 0.16 -6.46
N ARG A 30 14.73 0.24 -7.60
CA ARG A 30 13.26 0.12 -7.63
C ARG A 30 12.79 -1.25 -7.18
N LEU A 31 13.49 -2.30 -7.59
CA LEU A 31 13.24 -3.66 -7.12
C LEU A 31 13.45 -3.79 -5.62
N LEU A 32 14.55 -3.23 -5.09
CA LEU A 32 14.84 -3.23 -3.66
C LEU A 32 13.74 -2.54 -2.85
N ILE A 33 13.32 -1.34 -3.27
CA ILE A 33 12.26 -0.58 -2.61
C ILE A 33 10.93 -1.34 -2.65
N LEU A 34 10.53 -1.85 -3.82
CA LEU A 34 9.29 -2.62 -3.95
C LEU A 34 9.30 -3.90 -3.09
N ARG A 35 10.41 -4.63 -3.08
CA ARG A 35 10.58 -5.81 -2.20
C ARG A 35 10.45 -5.46 -0.73
N THR A 36 11.06 -4.35 -0.32
CA THR A 36 11.01 -3.90 1.07
C THR A 36 9.58 -3.56 1.47
N MET A 37 8.82 -2.90 0.59
CA MET A 37 7.40 -2.61 0.82
C MET A 37 6.52 -3.87 0.91
N MET A 38 6.87 -4.91 0.16
CA MET A 38 6.07 -6.15 0.08
C MET A 38 6.50 -7.24 1.08
N ARG A 39 7.40 -6.95 2.01
CA ARG A 39 7.83 -7.93 3.03
C ARG A 39 6.75 -8.26 4.07
N GLY A 40 5.70 -7.46 4.16
CA GLY A 40 4.54 -7.68 5.02
C GLY A 40 3.26 -7.26 4.31
N ASP A 41 2.12 -7.57 4.92
CA ASP A 41 0.81 -7.11 4.44
C ASP A 41 0.48 -5.69 4.96
N GLU A 42 1.51 -4.93 5.30
CA GLU A 42 1.39 -3.66 6.00
C GLU A 42 1.71 -2.49 5.09
N THR A 43 1.16 -1.34 5.44
CA THR A 43 1.56 -0.09 4.84
C THR A 43 2.86 0.42 5.47
N VAL A 44 3.66 1.15 4.70
CA VAL A 44 4.91 1.75 5.18
C VAL A 44 4.92 3.26 4.94
N SER A 45 5.47 4.01 5.90
CA SER A 45 5.74 5.44 5.76
C SER A 45 7.16 5.68 5.21
N LEU A 46 7.41 6.91 4.74
CA LEU A 46 8.76 7.29 4.30
C LEU A 46 9.82 7.13 5.42
N PRO A 47 9.57 7.57 6.68
CA PRO A 47 10.51 7.32 7.78
C PRO A 47 10.79 5.84 8.05
N GLU A 48 9.78 4.98 7.92
CA GLU A 48 9.96 3.54 8.04
C GLU A 48 10.82 2.97 6.91
N MET A 49 10.61 3.43 5.68
CA MET A 49 11.44 3.04 4.54
C MET A 49 12.90 3.49 4.72
N GLU A 50 13.15 4.69 5.23
CA GLU A 50 14.50 5.17 5.55
C GLU A 50 15.21 4.27 6.58
N ARG A 51 14.48 3.82 7.60
CA ARG A 51 15.01 2.92 8.62
C ARG A 51 15.30 1.52 8.07
N LEU A 52 14.45 1.02 7.17
CA LEU A 52 14.60 -0.29 6.53
C LEU A 52 15.71 -0.31 5.46
N LEU A 53 16.01 0.84 4.86
CA LEU A 53 16.99 1.01 3.78
C LEU A 53 18.04 2.07 4.15
N PRO A 54 18.84 1.84 5.20
CA PRO A 54 19.76 2.86 5.74
C PRO A 54 20.89 3.25 4.77
N THR A 55 21.15 2.46 3.74
CA THR A 55 22.16 2.73 2.70
C THR A 55 21.63 3.53 1.51
N VAL A 56 20.31 3.76 1.44
CA VAL A 56 19.66 4.51 0.39
C VAL A 56 19.26 5.88 0.91
N ASP A 57 19.64 6.95 0.19
CA ASP A 57 19.31 8.29 0.62
C ASP A 57 17.80 8.57 0.53
N LYS A 58 17.33 9.40 1.44
CA LYS A 58 15.92 9.78 1.58
C LYS A 58 15.31 10.31 0.28
N SER A 59 16.06 11.17 -0.43
CA SER A 59 15.58 11.78 -1.67
C SER A 59 15.34 10.74 -2.76
N THR A 60 16.16 9.71 -2.82
CA THR A 60 16.02 8.60 -3.76
C THR A 60 14.79 7.73 -3.42
N ILE A 61 14.60 7.42 -2.14
CA ILE A 61 13.40 6.70 -1.68
C ILE A 61 12.15 7.52 -2.01
N SER A 62 12.12 8.79 -1.66
CA SER A 62 10.99 9.69 -1.90
C SER A 62 10.63 9.81 -3.39
N ARG A 63 11.63 9.98 -4.26
CA ARG A 63 11.41 10.03 -5.73
C ARG A 63 10.88 8.72 -6.29
N THR A 64 11.35 7.59 -5.78
CA THR A 64 10.88 6.27 -6.22
C THR A 64 9.43 6.04 -5.77
N LEU A 65 9.08 6.40 -4.54
CA LEU A 65 7.70 6.32 -4.06
C LEU A 65 6.76 7.24 -4.88
N SER A 66 7.21 8.45 -5.23
CA SER A 66 6.46 9.35 -6.10
C SER A 66 6.23 8.78 -7.50
N LEU A 67 7.24 8.11 -8.06
CA LEU A 67 7.10 7.39 -9.32
C LEU A 67 6.09 6.25 -9.23
N PHE A 68 6.15 5.48 -8.15
CA PHE A 68 5.23 4.37 -7.90
C PHE A 68 3.79 4.85 -7.74
N LEU A 69 3.58 5.99 -7.07
CA LEU A 69 2.26 6.65 -6.97
C LEU A 69 1.75 7.08 -8.33
N LEU A 70 2.58 7.75 -9.12
CA LEU A 70 2.22 8.25 -10.45
C LEU A 70 1.75 7.11 -11.37
N HIS A 71 2.42 5.96 -11.29
CA HIS A 71 2.10 4.76 -12.07
C HIS A 71 1.08 3.85 -11.41
N ARG A 72 0.47 4.25 -10.30
CA ARG A 72 -0.54 3.49 -9.56
C ARG A 72 -0.08 2.09 -9.11
N LEU A 73 1.22 1.93 -8.90
CA LEU A 73 1.78 0.73 -8.31
C LEU A 73 1.53 0.69 -6.80
N ILE A 74 1.53 1.86 -6.17
CA ILE A 74 1.19 2.07 -4.77
C ILE A 74 0.14 3.15 -4.64
N HIS A 75 -0.55 3.17 -3.52
CA HIS A 75 -1.45 4.24 -3.12
C HIS A 75 -1.08 4.78 -1.74
N ALA A 76 -1.42 6.04 -1.51
CA ALA A 76 -1.19 6.70 -0.23
C ALA A 76 -2.39 6.49 0.70
N VAL A 77 -2.11 6.28 1.97
CA VAL A 77 -3.10 6.11 3.04
C VAL A 77 -2.81 7.13 4.12
N ASP A 78 -3.78 7.96 4.43
CA ASP A 78 -3.76 8.83 5.61
C ASP A 78 -4.60 8.17 6.71
N ASP A 79 -3.95 7.63 7.73
CA ASP A 79 -4.60 6.98 8.87
C ASP A 79 -4.81 7.93 10.06
N GLY A 80 -4.53 9.22 9.86
CA GLY A 80 -4.62 10.25 10.91
C GLY A 80 -3.45 10.23 11.88
N SER A 81 -2.40 9.43 11.66
CA SER A 81 -1.18 9.39 12.49
C SER A 81 -0.24 10.59 12.29
N GLY A 82 -0.52 11.42 11.28
CA GLY A 82 0.32 12.55 10.89
C GLY A 82 1.41 12.19 9.88
N ALA A 83 1.58 10.92 9.54
CA ALA A 83 2.49 10.46 8.50
C ALA A 83 1.71 9.75 7.40
N VAL A 84 1.97 10.12 6.14
CA VAL A 84 1.41 9.42 4.99
C VAL A 84 2.04 8.03 4.91
N LYS A 85 1.21 7.01 4.78
CA LYS A 85 1.62 5.63 4.55
C LYS A 85 1.34 5.20 3.12
N TYR A 86 2.08 4.22 2.64
CA TYR A 86 1.98 3.70 1.29
C TYR A 86 1.72 2.21 1.32
N ALA A 87 0.79 1.76 0.48
CA ALA A 87 0.48 0.34 0.28
C ALA A 87 0.67 -0.04 -1.18
N VAL A 88 1.21 -1.23 -1.43
CA VAL A 88 1.33 -1.78 -2.78
C VAL A 88 -0.01 -2.28 -3.25
N CYS A 89 -0.44 -1.84 -4.44
CA CYS A 89 -1.70 -2.25 -5.04
C CYS A 89 -1.65 -3.71 -5.52
N ALA A 90 -2.76 -4.41 -5.42
CA ALA A 90 -2.93 -5.70 -6.07
C ALA A 90 -2.89 -5.53 -7.61
N ASP A 91 -2.46 -6.56 -8.34
CA ASP A 91 -2.29 -6.48 -9.80
C ASP A 91 -3.61 -6.22 -10.55
N ASN A 92 -4.72 -6.65 -9.99
CA ASN A 92 -6.08 -6.42 -10.49
C ASN A 92 -6.73 -5.16 -9.92
N CYS A 93 -6.01 -4.37 -9.11
CA CYS A 93 -6.49 -3.12 -8.58
C CYS A 93 -6.16 -1.99 -9.56
N ASP A 94 -7.16 -1.31 -10.05
CA ASP A 94 -6.98 -0.16 -10.94
C ASP A 94 -6.65 1.12 -10.17
N CYS A 95 -6.75 1.09 -8.85
CA CYS A 95 -6.48 2.21 -7.92
C CYS A 95 -6.87 3.57 -8.51
N SER A 96 -8.01 3.58 -9.21
CA SER A 96 -8.61 4.84 -9.64
C SER A 96 -9.10 5.58 -8.40
N PRO A 97 -9.18 6.90 -8.43
CA PRO A 97 -9.81 7.66 -7.36
C PRO A 97 -11.23 7.18 -7.02
N GLU A 98 -11.84 6.43 -7.92
CA GLU A 98 -13.20 5.87 -7.82
C GLU A 98 -13.23 4.48 -7.16
N GLU A 99 -12.10 3.77 -7.12
CA GLU A 99 -11.95 2.47 -6.44
C GLU A 99 -11.21 2.62 -5.12
N GLU A 100 -11.78 3.40 -4.22
CA GLU A 100 -11.24 3.59 -2.89
C GLU A 100 -11.43 2.33 -2.05
N HIS A 101 -10.36 1.89 -1.41
CA HIS A 101 -10.38 0.75 -0.52
C HIS A 101 -10.60 1.20 0.92
N THR A 102 -11.30 0.36 1.67
CA THR A 102 -11.37 0.52 3.12
C THR A 102 -10.02 0.14 3.74
N HIS A 103 -9.52 0.97 4.63
CA HIS A 103 -8.31 0.71 5.41
C HIS A 103 -8.67 0.45 6.87
N PHE A 104 -7.87 -0.34 7.55
CA PHE A 104 -8.03 -0.63 8.97
C PHE A 104 -6.74 -0.32 9.71
N CYS A 105 -6.79 0.58 10.67
CA CYS A 105 -5.67 0.93 11.54
C CYS A 105 -5.83 0.25 12.89
N CYS A 106 -4.86 -0.58 13.29
CA CYS A 106 -4.84 -1.18 14.61
C CYS A 106 -4.31 -0.16 15.63
N VAL A 107 -5.12 0.17 16.63
CA VAL A 107 -4.74 1.14 17.67
C VAL A 107 -3.72 0.58 18.66
N SER A 108 -3.53 -0.74 18.71
CA SER A 108 -2.57 -1.40 19.61
C SER A 108 -1.18 -1.51 18.99
N CYS A 109 -1.05 -2.08 17.80
CA CYS A 109 0.24 -2.28 17.14
C CYS A 109 0.58 -1.22 16.09
N GLN A 110 -0.31 -0.26 15.85
CA GLN A 110 -0.15 0.85 14.89
C GLN A 110 -0.03 0.41 13.41
N ARG A 111 -0.27 -0.87 13.10
CA ARG A 111 -0.26 -1.37 11.72
C ARG A 111 -1.54 -0.95 10.98
N THR A 112 -1.39 -0.62 9.70
CA THR A 112 -2.52 -0.30 8.81
C THR A 112 -2.65 -1.38 7.75
N PHE A 113 -3.86 -1.91 7.59
CA PHE A 113 -4.21 -2.97 6.66
C PHE A 113 -5.07 -2.42 5.53
N CYS A 114 -4.82 -2.88 4.33
CA CYS A 114 -5.63 -2.55 3.15
C CYS A 114 -6.69 -3.64 2.97
N LEU A 115 -7.95 -3.29 3.17
CA LEU A 115 -9.09 -4.21 3.06
C LEU A 115 -9.68 -4.13 1.65
N THR A 116 -8.98 -4.65 0.65
CA THR A 116 -9.32 -4.53 -0.78
C THR A 116 -10.66 -5.15 -1.17
N LYS A 117 -11.17 -6.08 -0.36
CA LYS A 117 -12.48 -6.74 -0.60
C LYS A 117 -13.67 -5.98 0.00
N ILE A 118 -13.42 -4.91 0.73
CA ILE A 118 -14.44 -4.11 1.39
C ILE A 118 -14.55 -2.77 0.66
N SER A 119 -15.64 -2.58 -0.06
CA SER A 119 -15.91 -1.34 -0.77
C SER A 119 -16.21 -0.20 0.20
N VAL A 120 -15.75 1.00 -0.15
CA VAL A 120 -16.14 2.21 0.57
C VAL A 120 -17.62 2.52 0.27
N PRO A 121 -18.45 2.75 1.30
CA PRO A 121 -19.85 3.09 1.07
C PRO A 121 -19.96 4.45 0.39
N VAL A 122 -20.83 4.53 -0.61
CA VAL A 122 -21.16 5.78 -1.28
C VAL A 122 -22.02 6.64 -0.35
N VAL A 123 -21.55 7.82 0.01
CA VAL A 123 -22.31 8.78 0.83
C VAL A 123 -22.93 9.84 -0.10
N PRO A 124 -24.25 9.97 -0.13
CA PRO A 124 -24.89 11.02 -0.93
C PRO A 124 -24.58 12.39 -0.31
N LEU A 125 -24.16 13.32 -1.16
CA LEU A 125 -23.89 14.69 -0.74
C LEU A 125 -25.09 15.61 -1.02
N PRO A 126 -25.26 16.67 -0.22
CA PRO A 126 -26.24 17.71 -0.52
C PRO A 126 -25.98 18.39 -1.87
N GLU A 127 -27.02 18.99 -2.45
CA GLU A 127 -26.90 19.73 -3.71
C GLU A 127 -25.82 20.83 -3.62
N GLY A 128 -24.99 20.93 -4.67
CA GLY A 128 -23.93 21.92 -4.77
C GLY A 128 -22.58 21.51 -4.14
N PHE A 129 -22.51 20.36 -3.45
CA PHE A 129 -21.24 19.83 -2.96
C PHE A 129 -20.52 19.02 -4.05
N VAL A 130 -19.21 19.25 -4.20
CA VAL A 130 -18.35 18.52 -5.12
C VAL A 130 -17.37 17.69 -4.30
N LEU A 131 -17.41 16.36 -4.48
CA LEU A 131 -16.50 15.45 -3.80
C LEU A 131 -15.15 15.43 -4.52
N GLU A 132 -14.07 15.75 -3.82
CA GLU A 132 -12.71 15.69 -4.38
C GLU A 132 -11.98 14.41 -3.96
N SER A 133 -12.18 13.97 -2.72
CA SER A 133 -11.54 12.75 -2.19
C SER A 133 -12.32 12.19 -1.01
N VAL A 134 -12.18 10.88 -0.79
CA VAL A 134 -12.68 10.18 0.39
C VAL A 134 -11.51 9.43 1.03
N ASN A 135 -11.43 9.50 2.35
CA ASN A 135 -10.50 8.67 3.13
C ASN A 135 -11.31 7.85 4.14
N TYR A 136 -11.38 6.55 3.92
CA TYR A 136 -12.18 5.65 4.75
C TYR A 136 -11.28 4.73 5.57
N VAL A 137 -11.10 5.09 6.84
CA VAL A 137 -10.23 4.38 7.78
C VAL A 137 -11.04 3.90 8.97
N LEU A 138 -11.04 2.58 9.18
CA LEU A 138 -11.59 1.94 10.38
C LEU A 138 -10.47 1.82 11.42
N LYS A 139 -10.78 2.05 12.68
CA LYS A 139 -9.84 1.93 13.79
C LYS A 139 -10.33 0.89 14.80
N GLY A 140 -9.43 0.04 15.28
CA GLY A 140 -9.77 -1.01 16.22
C GLY A 140 -8.56 -1.91 16.51
N LEU A 141 -8.78 -3.18 16.78
CA LEU A 141 -7.73 -4.17 17.01
C LEU A 141 -7.64 -5.13 15.83
N CYS A 142 -6.46 -5.37 15.32
CA CYS A 142 -6.23 -6.43 14.34
C CYS A 142 -6.39 -7.82 15.00
N PRO A 143 -6.56 -8.91 14.23
CA PRO A 143 -6.78 -10.24 14.78
C PRO A 143 -5.76 -10.65 15.83
N GLU A 144 -4.47 -10.44 15.57
CA GLU A 144 -3.38 -10.77 16.50
C GLU A 144 -3.48 -9.99 17.82
N CYS A 145 -3.79 -8.69 17.77
CA CYS A 145 -3.95 -7.87 18.96
C CYS A 145 -5.24 -8.18 19.69
N ALA A 146 -6.32 -8.46 18.97
CA ALA A 146 -7.59 -8.85 19.58
C ALA A 146 -7.48 -10.15 20.38
N GLU A 147 -6.73 -11.14 19.87
CA GLU A 147 -6.48 -12.38 20.61
C GLU A 147 -5.65 -12.15 21.88
N LYS A 148 -4.64 -11.27 21.82
CA LYS A 148 -3.83 -10.92 23.00
C LYS A 148 -4.64 -10.22 24.09
N HIS A 149 -5.64 -9.44 23.72
CA HIS A 149 -6.51 -8.74 24.67
C HIS A 149 -7.62 -9.62 25.27
N ARG A 150 -7.86 -10.81 24.70
CA ARG A 150 -8.83 -11.80 25.26
C ARG A 150 -8.24 -12.68 26.35
N LYS A 151 -6.93 -12.71 26.50
CA LYS A 151 -6.20 -13.45 27.54
C LYS A 151 -5.93 -12.58 28.75
#